data_c70761cc3754895932ed0e610711a016
#
_entry.id   c70761cc3754895932ed0e610711a016
#
_cell.length_a   1.000
_cell.length_b   1.000
_cell.length_c   1.000
_cell.angle_alpha   90.00
_cell.angle_beta   90.00
_cell.angle_gamma   90.00
#
_symmetry.space_group_name_H-M   'P 1'
#
loop_
_entity.id
_entity.type
_entity.pdbx_description
1 polymer ?
#
loop_
_entity_poly.entity_id
_entity_poly.type
_entity_poly.pdbx_seq_one_letter_code
_entity_poly.pdbx_strand_id
1 'polypeptide(L)'
;VVVAVAVIIFALINFPDLPAERLAHYEGQQKALEQAFLAAVDKTSFKGRLEAADIVPLLLYQEDLRERKRGLTQAEANAVNQAALEENPVYAAVALRQGKDGKLLAGELRKIDGKRKTLRREIRQERFEDSFLGRAGKALESVTAGAGFTWRINVALLSALAAKENSAATLGAIYGLDGMSIGEGMASVSGFTPLHALALMLFMALYPPCVPAAIMVKT
;
A
#
# COMPACT_ATOMS: atom_id res chain seq x y z
N VAL A 1 -9.93 28.39 -12.81
CA VAL A 1 -10.46 27.41 -13.77
C VAL A 1 -9.32 26.72 -14.54
N VAL A 2 -8.39 27.46 -15.18
CA VAL A 2 -7.29 26.88 -15.99
C VAL A 2 -6.40 25.93 -15.16
N VAL A 3 -6.02 26.30 -13.94
CA VAL A 3 -5.21 25.45 -13.05
C VAL A 3 -5.96 24.17 -12.66
N ALA A 4 -7.26 24.28 -12.36
CA ALA A 4 -8.07 23.11 -12.02
C ALA A 4 -8.19 22.13 -13.21
N VAL A 5 -8.40 22.65 -14.42
CA VAL A 5 -8.44 21.84 -15.64
C VAL A 5 -7.08 21.20 -15.92
N ALA A 6 -5.98 21.92 -15.74
CA ALA A 6 -4.63 21.38 -15.91
C ALA A 6 -4.33 20.27 -14.90
N VAL A 7 -4.75 20.41 -13.64
CA VAL A 7 -4.61 19.37 -12.61
C VAL A 7 -5.45 18.13 -12.95
N ILE A 8 -6.68 18.31 -13.44
CA ILE A 8 -7.54 17.19 -13.84
C ILE A 8 -6.94 16.46 -15.04
N ILE A 9 -6.49 17.19 -16.07
CA ILE A 9 -5.84 16.60 -17.25
C ILE A 9 -4.56 15.87 -16.83
N PHE A 10 -3.74 16.46 -15.97
CA PHE A 10 -2.53 15.85 -15.43
C PHE A 10 -2.85 14.56 -14.65
N ALA A 11 -3.90 14.57 -13.82
CA ALA A 11 -4.35 13.40 -13.09
C ALA A 11 -4.83 12.29 -14.03
N LEU A 12 -5.65 12.62 -15.04
CA LEU A 12 -6.17 11.66 -16.03
C LEU A 12 -5.05 11.03 -16.88
N ILE A 13 -4.03 11.82 -17.25
CA ILE A 13 -2.89 11.33 -18.03
C ILE A 13 -1.93 10.51 -17.15
N ASN A 14 -1.78 10.87 -15.87
CA ASN A 14 -0.86 10.19 -14.95
C ASN A 14 -1.41 8.94 -14.27
N PHE A 15 -2.73 8.77 -14.25
CA PHE A 15 -3.36 7.60 -13.66
C PHE A 15 -4.29 6.93 -14.68
N PRO A 16 -3.73 6.29 -15.71
CA PRO A 16 -4.54 5.57 -16.68
C PRO A 16 -5.30 4.44 -15.98
N ASP A 17 -6.52 4.21 -16.44
CA ASP A 17 -7.28 3.04 -16.03
C ASP A 17 -6.56 1.77 -16.50
N LEU A 18 -6.61 0.73 -15.67
CA LEU A 18 -6.06 -0.55 -16.05
C LEU A 18 -6.83 -1.12 -17.25
N PRO A 19 -6.15 -1.81 -18.19
CA PRO A 19 -6.81 -2.55 -19.25
C PRO A 19 -7.91 -3.47 -18.69
N ALA A 20 -9.05 -3.56 -19.38
CA ALA A 20 -10.21 -4.32 -18.93
C ALA A 20 -9.87 -5.79 -18.60
N GLU A 21 -8.95 -6.39 -19.37
CA GLU A 21 -8.46 -7.76 -19.16
C GLU A 21 -7.74 -7.93 -17.83
N ARG A 22 -6.89 -6.95 -17.46
CA ARG A 22 -6.19 -6.91 -16.18
C ARG A 22 -7.16 -6.70 -15.03
N LEU A 23 -8.11 -5.79 -15.20
CA LEU A 23 -9.14 -5.52 -14.20
C LEU A 23 -9.95 -6.80 -13.90
N ALA A 24 -10.39 -7.51 -14.95
CA ALA A 24 -11.10 -8.78 -14.81
C ALA A 24 -10.27 -9.86 -14.08
N HIS A 25 -8.96 -9.91 -14.32
CA HIS A 25 -8.06 -10.81 -13.60
C HIS A 25 -8.03 -10.50 -12.09
N TYR A 26 -7.91 -9.24 -11.73
CA TYR A 26 -7.91 -8.82 -10.32
C TYR A 26 -9.25 -9.03 -9.63
N GLU A 27 -10.36 -8.77 -10.32
CA GLU A 27 -11.70 -9.09 -9.82
C GLU A 27 -11.89 -10.60 -9.59
N GLY A 28 -11.36 -11.42 -10.50
CA GLY A 28 -11.36 -12.88 -10.34
C GLY A 28 -10.59 -13.32 -9.09
N GLN A 29 -9.42 -12.74 -8.85
CA GLN A 29 -8.64 -13.03 -7.64
C GLN A 29 -9.36 -12.56 -6.37
N GLN A 30 -10.01 -11.40 -6.40
CA GLN A 30 -10.78 -10.91 -5.28
C GLN A 30 -11.96 -11.84 -4.95
N LYS A 31 -12.71 -12.27 -5.96
CA LYS A 31 -13.80 -13.27 -5.80
C LYS A 31 -13.29 -14.59 -5.22
N ALA A 32 -12.12 -15.06 -5.65
CA ALA A 32 -11.50 -16.26 -5.10
C ALA A 32 -11.17 -16.12 -3.60
N LEU A 33 -10.73 -14.94 -3.16
CA LEU A 33 -10.49 -14.66 -1.74
C LEU A 33 -11.78 -14.62 -0.93
N GLU A 34 -12.85 -14.07 -1.48
CA GLU A 34 -14.18 -14.05 -0.87
C GLU A 34 -14.74 -15.49 -0.72
N GLN A 35 -14.60 -16.31 -1.75
CA GLN A 35 -14.99 -17.72 -1.70
C GLN A 35 -14.16 -18.51 -0.68
N ALA A 36 -12.86 -18.26 -0.59
CA ALA A 36 -12.00 -18.88 0.42
C ALA A 36 -12.43 -18.50 1.85
N PHE A 37 -12.83 -17.25 2.06
CA PHE A 37 -13.39 -16.81 3.33
C PHE A 37 -14.68 -17.53 3.68
N LEU A 38 -15.64 -17.56 2.75
CA LEU A 38 -16.93 -18.26 2.96
C LEU A 38 -16.74 -19.75 3.23
N ALA A 39 -15.84 -20.41 2.50
CA ALA A 39 -15.49 -21.81 2.73
C ALA A 39 -14.87 -22.05 4.13
N ALA A 40 -14.17 -21.04 4.67
CA ALA A 40 -13.66 -21.10 6.04
C ALA A 40 -14.79 -20.88 7.06
N VAL A 41 -15.67 -19.91 6.81
CA VAL A 41 -16.86 -19.64 7.66
C VAL A 41 -17.77 -20.86 7.75
N ASP A 42 -18.00 -21.56 6.63
CA ASP A 42 -18.85 -22.76 6.57
C ASP A 42 -18.35 -23.91 7.46
N LYS A 43 -17.06 -23.93 7.77
CA LYS A 43 -16.43 -24.94 8.66
C LYS A 43 -16.49 -24.56 10.14
N THR A 44 -17.07 -23.42 10.47
CA THR A 44 -17.10 -22.86 11.83
C THR A 44 -18.54 -22.66 12.32
N SER A 45 -18.68 -22.41 13.61
CA SER A 45 -19.95 -22.03 14.25
C SER A 45 -20.48 -20.65 13.81
N PHE A 46 -19.71 -19.92 12.99
CA PHE A 46 -20.09 -18.60 12.45
C PHE A 46 -20.87 -18.70 11.13
N LYS A 47 -21.16 -19.92 10.65
CA LYS A 47 -21.99 -20.15 9.46
C LYS A 47 -23.33 -19.44 9.55
N GLY A 48 -23.67 -18.67 8.51
CA GLY A 48 -24.90 -17.86 8.46
C GLY A 48 -24.88 -16.59 9.31
N ARG A 49 -23.74 -16.27 9.96
CA ARG A 49 -23.54 -15.03 10.73
C ARG A 49 -22.51 -14.10 10.11
N LEU A 50 -21.70 -14.60 9.19
CA LEU A 50 -20.67 -13.86 8.48
C LEU A 50 -20.81 -14.08 6.98
N GLU A 51 -20.68 -13.00 6.22
CA GLU A 51 -20.76 -12.97 4.77
C GLU A 51 -19.42 -12.49 4.18
N ALA A 52 -19.28 -12.57 2.85
CA ALA A 52 -18.10 -12.04 2.16
C ALA A 52 -17.89 -10.53 2.38
N ALA A 53 -18.98 -9.79 2.55
CA ALA A 53 -18.95 -8.36 2.85
C ALA A 53 -18.31 -8.04 4.21
N ASP A 54 -18.29 -8.99 5.15
CA ASP A 54 -17.73 -8.80 6.50
C ASP A 54 -16.20 -8.86 6.55
N ILE A 55 -15.53 -9.26 5.47
CA ILE A 55 -14.06 -9.36 5.44
C ILE A 55 -13.41 -8.01 5.80
N VAL A 56 -13.87 -6.91 5.20
CA VAL A 56 -13.30 -5.58 5.44
C VAL A 56 -13.66 -5.06 6.83
N PRO A 57 -14.94 -5.07 7.24
CA PRO A 57 -15.36 -4.71 8.59
C PRO A 57 -14.63 -5.49 9.68
N LEU A 58 -14.44 -6.80 9.51
CA LEU A 58 -13.68 -7.65 10.45
C LEU A 58 -12.21 -7.24 10.57
N LEU A 59 -11.56 -6.93 9.45
CA LEU A 59 -10.18 -6.47 9.45
C LEU A 59 -10.03 -5.13 10.16
N LEU A 60 -10.92 -4.17 9.86
CA LEU A 60 -10.95 -2.87 10.53
C LEU A 60 -11.23 -3.00 12.02
N TYR A 61 -12.16 -3.88 12.40
CA TYR A 61 -12.46 -4.16 13.80
C TYR A 61 -11.26 -4.76 14.55
N GLN A 62 -10.48 -5.65 13.91
CA GLN A 62 -9.25 -6.18 14.49
C GLN A 62 -8.19 -5.10 14.69
N GLU A 63 -8.08 -4.16 13.76
CA GLU A 63 -7.14 -3.05 13.83
C GLU A 63 -7.54 -2.07 14.93
N ASP A 64 -8.80 -1.67 14.98
CA ASP A 64 -9.36 -0.81 16.04
C ASP A 64 -9.17 -1.42 17.44
N LEU A 65 -9.47 -2.71 17.61
CA LEU A 65 -9.23 -3.42 18.86
C LEU A 65 -7.74 -3.45 19.25
N ARG A 66 -6.85 -3.51 18.27
CA ARG A 66 -5.40 -3.47 18.51
C ARG A 66 -4.98 -2.06 18.95
N GLU A 67 -5.51 -1.03 18.31
CA GLU A 67 -5.22 0.36 18.67
C GLU A 67 -5.77 0.71 20.05
N ARG A 68 -7.03 0.35 20.36
CA ARG A 68 -7.64 0.54 21.68
C ARG A 68 -6.81 -0.11 22.80
N LYS A 69 -6.11 -1.20 22.52
CA LYS A 69 -5.25 -1.91 23.49
C LYS A 69 -3.81 -1.41 23.54
N ARG A 70 -3.44 -0.48 22.67
CA ARG A 70 -2.06 0.00 22.59
C ARG A 70 -1.67 0.83 23.82
N GLY A 71 -0.66 0.37 24.55
CA GLY A 71 -0.16 1.05 25.74
C GLY A 71 -0.95 0.79 27.01
N LEU A 72 -1.99 -0.07 26.97
CA LEU A 72 -2.76 -0.44 28.16
C LEU A 72 -2.06 -1.55 28.95
N THR A 73 -2.35 -1.59 30.25
CA THR A 73 -1.99 -2.73 31.11
C THR A 73 -2.83 -3.97 30.78
N GLN A 74 -2.39 -5.14 31.22
CA GLN A 74 -3.10 -6.41 30.97
C GLN A 74 -4.55 -6.39 31.52
N ALA A 75 -4.78 -5.74 32.66
CA ALA A 75 -6.09 -5.63 33.27
C ALA A 75 -7.05 -4.76 32.42
N GLU A 76 -6.57 -3.61 31.98
CA GLU A 76 -7.30 -2.69 31.12
C GLU A 76 -7.59 -3.33 29.73
N ALA A 77 -6.60 -4.03 29.15
CA ALA A 77 -6.78 -4.76 27.91
C ALA A 77 -7.86 -5.86 28.01
N ASN A 78 -7.96 -6.52 29.17
CA ASN A 78 -9.02 -7.50 29.43
C ASN A 78 -10.40 -6.83 29.53
N ALA A 79 -10.50 -5.65 30.14
CA ALA A 79 -11.77 -4.89 30.18
C ALA A 79 -12.22 -4.49 28.76
N VAL A 80 -11.28 -4.03 27.92
CA VAL A 80 -11.55 -3.73 26.49
C VAL A 80 -12.03 -4.99 25.75
N ASN A 81 -11.43 -6.15 26.01
CA ASN A 81 -11.84 -7.39 25.38
C ASN A 81 -13.27 -7.81 25.81
N GLN A 82 -13.64 -7.60 27.07
CA GLN A 82 -15.01 -7.90 27.54
C GLN A 82 -16.02 -6.95 26.93
N ALA A 83 -15.74 -5.65 26.92
CA ALA A 83 -16.60 -4.65 26.26
C ALA A 83 -16.78 -4.97 24.77
N ALA A 84 -15.73 -5.37 24.08
CA ALA A 84 -15.79 -5.76 22.66
C ALA A 84 -16.70 -6.98 22.44
N LEU A 85 -16.71 -7.94 23.35
CA LEU A 85 -17.58 -9.12 23.28
C LEU A 85 -19.06 -8.78 23.54
N GLU A 86 -19.32 -7.77 24.35
CA GLU A 86 -20.67 -7.25 24.57
C GLU A 86 -21.18 -6.44 23.37
N GLU A 87 -20.29 -5.61 22.77
CA GLU A 87 -20.62 -4.77 21.61
C GLU A 87 -20.89 -5.60 20.34
N ASN A 88 -20.00 -6.52 20.01
CA ASN A 88 -20.16 -7.41 18.83
C ASN A 88 -19.53 -8.79 19.09
N PRO A 89 -20.31 -9.74 19.61
CA PRO A 89 -19.80 -11.04 20.02
C PRO A 89 -19.20 -11.85 18.87
N VAL A 90 -19.71 -11.70 17.63
CA VAL A 90 -19.22 -12.43 16.47
C VAL A 90 -17.84 -11.90 16.04
N TYR A 91 -17.72 -10.58 15.83
CA TYR A 91 -16.47 -9.97 15.41
C TYR A 91 -15.41 -10.07 16.50
N ALA A 92 -15.79 -9.86 17.75
CA ALA A 92 -14.87 -9.99 18.89
C ALA A 92 -14.36 -11.42 19.06
N ALA A 93 -15.19 -12.44 18.88
CA ALA A 93 -14.76 -13.83 18.96
C ALA A 93 -13.69 -14.16 17.89
N VAL A 94 -13.83 -13.65 16.68
CA VAL A 94 -12.82 -13.80 15.62
C VAL A 94 -11.58 -12.97 15.93
N ALA A 95 -11.73 -11.69 16.29
CA ALA A 95 -10.63 -10.77 16.55
C ALA A 95 -9.76 -11.20 17.73
N LEU A 96 -10.41 -11.70 18.79
CA LEU A 96 -9.76 -12.21 20.01
C LEU A 96 -9.37 -13.69 19.91
N ARG A 97 -9.62 -14.34 18.78
CA ARG A 97 -9.29 -15.75 18.51
C ARG A 97 -9.90 -16.71 19.55
N GLN A 98 -11.15 -16.48 19.92
CA GLN A 98 -11.82 -17.30 20.91
C GLN A 98 -12.18 -18.68 20.35
N GLY A 99 -11.90 -19.70 21.15
CA GLY A 99 -12.19 -21.08 20.77
C GLY A 99 -11.38 -21.59 19.55
N LYS A 100 -11.75 -22.77 19.05
CA LYS A 100 -11.13 -23.37 17.85
C LYS A 100 -11.55 -22.61 16.58
N ASP A 101 -12.81 -22.27 16.49
CA ASP A 101 -13.41 -21.62 15.32
C ASP A 101 -12.91 -20.20 15.14
N GLY A 102 -12.82 -19.40 16.22
CA GLY A 102 -12.26 -18.05 16.17
C GLY A 102 -10.78 -18.04 15.78
N LYS A 103 -9.99 -19.02 16.27
CA LYS A 103 -8.57 -19.18 15.85
C LYS A 103 -8.45 -19.54 14.38
N LEU A 104 -9.26 -20.48 13.90
CA LEU A 104 -9.23 -20.92 12.51
C LEU A 104 -9.59 -19.76 11.59
N LEU A 105 -10.69 -19.07 11.86
CA LEU A 105 -11.17 -17.98 11.03
C LEU A 105 -10.23 -16.77 11.06
N ALA A 106 -9.66 -16.42 12.21
CA ALA A 106 -8.64 -15.37 12.33
C ALA A 106 -7.37 -15.72 11.54
N GLY A 107 -6.98 -16.99 11.49
CA GLY A 107 -5.86 -17.47 10.69
C GLY A 107 -6.10 -17.31 9.19
N GLU A 108 -7.27 -17.70 8.70
CA GLU A 108 -7.65 -17.53 7.30
C GLU A 108 -7.81 -16.05 6.93
N LEU A 109 -8.44 -15.26 7.81
CA LEU A 109 -8.58 -13.82 7.62
C LEU A 109 -7.22 -13.12 7.46
N ARG A 110 -6.21 -13.52 8.25
CA ARG A 110 -4.85 -13.01 8.11
C ARG A 110 -4.20 -13.35 6.77
N LYS A 111 -4.43 -14.58 6.26
CA LYS A 111 -3.94 -14.99 4.93
C LYS A 111 -4.61 -14.17 3.83
N ILE A 112 -5.92 -13.96 3.95
CA ILE A 112 -6.73 -13.18 3.01
C ILE A 112 -6.26 -11.72 3.03
N ASP A 113 -6.06 -11.13 4.21
CA ASP A 113 -5.53 -9.76 4.34
C ASP A 113 -4.17 -9.61 3.65
N GLY A 114 -3.25 -10.57 3.89
CA GLY A 114 -1.95 -10.58 3.21
C GLY A 114 -2.08 -10.61 1.69
N LYS A 115 -2.92 -11.49 1.15
CA LYS A 115 -3.16 -11.58 -0.30
C LYS A 115 -3.84 -10.33 -0.85
N ARG A 116 -4.82 -9.75 -0.14
CA ARG A 116 -5.47 -8.48 -0.54
C ARG A 116 -4.47 -7.32 -0.58
N LYS A 117 -3.58 -7.25 0.39
CA LYS A 117 -2.49 -6.25 0.42
C LYS A 117 -1.56 -6.41 -0.77
N THR A 118 -1.12 -7.64 -1.07
CA THR A 118 -0.30 -7.94 -2.24
C THR A 118 -1.01 -7.54 -3.53
N LEU A 119 -2.27 -7.92 -3.70
CA LEU A 119 -3.07 -7.59 -4.87
C LEU A 119 -3.21 -6.07 -5.08
N ARG A 120 -3.49 -5.32 -4.00
CA ARG A 120 -3.54 -3.84 -4.06
C ARG A 120 -2.20 -3.22 -4.44
N ARG A 121 -1.09 -3.83 -4.02
CA ARG A 121 0.27 -3.39 -4.39
C ARG A 121 0.53 -3.60 -5.88
N GLU A 122 0.20 -4.78 -6.39
CA GLU A 122 0.34 -5.13 -7.81
C GLU A 122 -0.48 -4.17 -8.68
N ILE A 123 -1.75 -3.96 -8.37
CA ILE A 123 -2.61 -2.99 -9.06
C ILE A 123 -2.01 -1.58 -9.05
N ARG A 124 -1.53 -1.13 -7.88
CA ARG A 124 -0.92 0.20 -7.75
C ARG A 124 0.36 0.30 -8.56
N GLN A 125 1.20 -0.73 -8.51
CA GLN A 125 2.45 -0.79 -9.26
C GLN A 125 2.19 -0.75 -10.76
N GLU A 126 1.26 -1.55 -11.28
CA GLU A 126 0.91 -1.55 -12.70
C GLU A 126 0.38 -0.19 -13.16
N ARG A 127 -0.52 0.43 -12.39
CA ARG A 127 -1.00 1.79 -12.68
C ARG A 127 0.15 2.82 -12.74
N PHE A 128 1.12 2.70 -11.84
CA PHE A 128 2.30 3.56 -11.85
C PHE A 128 3.18 3.30 -13.07
N GLU A 129 3.38 2.03 -13.44
CA GLU A 129 4.21 1.65 -14.58
C GLU A 129 3.65 2.13 -15.91
N ASP A 130 2.33 2.12 -16.06
CA ASP A 130 1.63 2.56 -17.28
C ASP A 130 1.36 4.07 -17.30
N SER A 131 1.61 4.76 -16.18
CA SER A 131 1.49 6.22 -16.11
C SER A 131 2.52 6.92 -17.01
N PHE A 132 2.23 8.17 -17.41
CA PHE A 132 3.19 8.99 -18.16
C PHE A 132 4.55 9.09 -17.44
N LEU A 133 4.54 9.30 -16.12
CA LEU A 133 5.76 9.35 -15.31
C LEU A 133 6.48 7.99 -15.27
N GLY A 134 5.75 6.89 -15.19
CA GLY A 134 6.34 5.55 -15.25
C GLY A 134 7.03 5.29 -16.58
N ARG A 135 6.38 5.65 -17.68
CA ARG A 135 6.96 5.53 -19.03
C ARG A 135 8.20 6.43 -19.22
N ALA A 136 8.13 7.67 -18.74
CA ALA A 136 9.28 8.58 -18.75
C ALA A 136 10.44 8.05 -17.88
N GLY A 137 10.12 7.50 -16.69
CA GLY A 137 11.10 6.86 -15.82
C GLY A 137 11.79 5.66 -16.46
N LYS A 138 11.03 4.82 -17.18
CA LYS A 138 11.57 3.69 -17.97
C LYS A 138 12.46 4.16 -19.13
N ALA A 139 12.08 5.21 -19.82
CA ALA A 139 12.91 5.79 -20.89
C ALA A 139 14.25 6.33 -20.36
N LEU A 140 14.25 6.93 -19.17
CA LEU A 140 15.46 7.41 -18.52
C LEU A 140 16.36 6.29 -17.97
N GLU A 141 15.81 5.11 -17.71
CA GLU A 141 16.54 3.99 -17.13
C GLU A 141 17.75 3.59 -17.98
N SER A 142 17.64 3.67 -19.30
CA SER A 142 18.76 3.39 -20.22
C SER A 142 19.96 4.30 -20.00
N VAL A 143 19.74 5.54 -19.58
CA VAL A 143 20.79 6.53 -19.31
C VAL A 143 21.32 6.43 -17.87
N THR A 144 20.42 6.12 -16.93
CA THR A 144 20.72 6.13 -15.48
C THR A 144 21.11 4.77 -14.94
N ALA A 145 21.03 3.71 -15.75
CA ALA A 145 21.41 2.34 -15.38
C ALA A 145 22.85 2.23 -14.86
N GLY A 146 23.77 3.03 -15.41
CA GLY A 146 25.15 3.08 -14.94
C GLY A 146 25.32 3.57 -13.49
N ALA A 147 24.37 4.37 -12.99
CA ALA A 147 24.28 4.79 -11.59
C ALA A 147 23.46 3.83 -10.72
N GLY A 148 22.92 2.75 -11.30
CA GLY A 148 22.05 1.79 -10.63
C GLY A 148 20.65 2.32 -10.36
N PHE A 149 20.20 3.35 -11.07
CA PHE A 149 18.86 3.91 -10.90
C PHE A 149 17.86 3.13 -11.73
N THR A 150 16.85 2.60 -11.05
CA THR A 150 15.68 1.96 -11.66
C THR A 150 14.68 3.01 -12.12
N TRP A 151 13.74 2.61 -12.98
CA TRP A 151 12.64 3.48 -13.43
C TRP A 151 11.88 4.12 -12.26
N ARG A 152 11.75 3.43 -11.13
CA ARG A 152 11.08 3.93 -9.91
C ARG A 152 11.81 5.12 -9.30
N ILE A 153 13.14 5.03 -9.24
CA ILE A 153 14.00 6.14 -8.77
C ILE A 153 13.90 7.30 -9.75
N ASN A 154 13.94 7.02 -11.05
CA ASN A 154 13.81 8.05 -12.09
C ASN A 154 12.48 8.81 -12.00
N VAL A 155 11.37 8.11 -11.71
CA VAL A 155 10.06 8.76 -11.45
C VAL A 155 10.14 9.68 -10.24
N ALA A 156 10.78 9.26 -9.15
CA ALA A 156 10.95 10.10 -7.97
C ALA A 156 11.82 11.34 -8.27
N LEU A 157 12.88 11.17 -9.08
CA LEU A 157 13.73 12.28 -9.51
C LEU A 157 12.98 13.25 -10.44
N LEU A 158 12.15 12.75 -11.36
CA LEU A 158 11.29 13.61 -12.19
C LEU A 158 10.28 14.39 -11.34
N SER A 159 9.69 13.75 -10.32
CA SER A 159 8.78 14.44 -9.41
C SER A 159 9.48 15.52 -8.57
N ALA A 160 10.77 15.32 -8.27
CA ALA A 160 11.60 16.28 -7.55
C ALA A 160 11.85 17.58 -8.33
N LEU A 161 11.72 17.58 -9.67
CA LEU A 161 11.79 18.81 -10.48
C LEU A 161 10.68 19.80 -10.13
N ALA A 162 9.49 19.30 -9.80
CA ALA A 162 8.37 20.16 -9.40
C ALA A 162 8.59 20.70 -7.97
N ALA A 163 8.95 19.82 -7.04
CA ALA A 163 9.30 20.18 -5.67
C ALA A 163 10.19 19.06 -5.10
N LYS A 164 11.31 19.42 -4.51
CA LYS A 164 12.32 18.45 -4.02
C LYS A 164 11.73 17.51 -2.96
N GLU A 165 10.79 18.01 -2.16
CA GLU A 165 10.05 17.25 -1.14
C GLU A 165 9.19 16.13 -1.73
N ASN A 166 8.73 16.29 -2.97
CA ASN A 166 7.91 15.29 -3.65
C ASN A 166 8.66 13.98 -3.93
N SER A 167 9.99 14.01 -4.00
CA SER A 167 10.78 12.79 -4.21
C SER A 167 10.58 11.78 -3.08
N ALA A 168 10.59 12.22 -1.82
CA ALA A 168 10.35 11.35 -0.67
C ALA A 168 8.92 10.82 -0.65
N ALA A 169 7.92 11.67 -0.97
CA ALA A 169 6.53 11.24 -1.08
C ALA A 169 6.33 10.23 -2.21
N THR A 170 6.97 10.43 -3.36
CA THR A 170 6.90 9.52 -4.51
C THR A 170 7.57 8.19 -4.20
N LEU A 171 8.77 8.21 -3.58
CA LEU A 171 9.43 6.98 -3.12
C LEU A 171 8.58 6.25 -2.08
N GLY A 172 7.95 6.99 -1.16
CA GLY A 172 6.98 6.44 -0.20
C GLY A 172 5.77 5.80 -0.86
N ALA A 173 5.24 6.40 -1.93
CA ALA A 173 4.12 5.83 -2.67
C ALA A 173 4.50 4.57 -3.46
N ILE A 174 5.73 4.50 -3.99
CA ILE A 174 6.21 3.40 -4.82
C ILE A 174 6.77 2.25 -3.97
N TYR A 175 7.55 2.56 -2.94
CA TYR A 175 8.25 1.59 -2.10
C TYR A 175 7.66 1.44 -0.69
N GLY A 176 6.92 2.45 -0.21
CA GLY A 176 6.24 2.41 1.10
C GLY A 176 5.12 1.39 1.07
N LEU A 177 5.42 0.21 1.58
CA LEU A 177 4.49 -0.91 1.67
C LEU A 177 3.92 -0.92 3.08
N ASP A 178 2.63 -1.21 3.22
CA ASP A 178 1.87 -1.24 4.47
C ASP A 178 2.71 -1.59 5.72
N GLY A 179 3.15 -0.59 6.47
CA GLY A 179 3.95 -0.74 7.68
C GLY A 179 5.47 -0.92 7.50
N MET A 180 5.99 -0.96 6.27
CA MET A 180 7.43 -0.98 6.01
C MET A 180 7.95 0.45 5.81
N SER A 181 9.16 0.71 6.25
CA SER A 181 9.85 1.96 5.92
C SER A 181 10.23 2.01 4.44
N ILE A 182 10.42 3.21 3.88
CA ILE A 182 10.87 3.39 2.49
C ILE A 182 12.19 2.62 2.25
N GLY A 183 13.10 2.65 3.24
CA GLY A 183 14.38 1.94 3.17
C GLY A 183 14.23 0.42 3.07
N GLU A 184 13.34 -0.17 3.86
CA GLU A 184 13.04 -1.61 3.78
C GLU A 184 12.39 -1.97 2.45
N GLY A 185 11.46 -1.13 1.96
CA GLY A 185 10.83 -1.30 0.65
C GLY A 185 11.87 -1.25 -0.48
N MET A 186 12.81 -0.32 -0.45
CA MET A 186 13.89 -0.22 -1.43
C MET A 186 14.87 -1.40 -1.33
N ALA A 187 15.25 -1.81 -0.12
CA ALA A 187 16.13 -2.94 0.12
C ALA A 187 15.52 -4.29 -0.33
N SER A 188 14.19 -4.41 -0.35
CA SER A 188 13.50 -5.61 -0.82
C SER A 188 13.54 -5.79 -2.35
N VAL A 189 13.94 -4.76 -3.09
CA VAL A 189 14.06 -4.83 -4.55
C VAL A 189 15.41 -5.47 -4.91
N SER A 190 15.35 -6.56 -5.68
CA SER A 190 16.54 -7.24 -6.15
C SER A 190 17.46 -6.29 -6.92
N GLY A 191 18.71 -6.19 -6.49
CA GLY A 191 19.72 -5.35 -7.11
C GLY A 191 19.94 -3.98 -6.46
N PHE A 192 19.13 -3.54 -5.50
CA PHE A 192 19.39 -2.29 -4.78
C PHE A 192 20.41 -2.52 -3.64
N THR A 193 21.60 -1.98 -3.79
CA THR A 193 22.70 -2.12 -2.84
C THR A 193 22.93 -0.83 -2.04
N PRO A 194 23.68 -0.87 -0.91
CA PRO A 194 24.06 0.34 -0.18
C PRO A 194 24.82 1.36 -1.04
N LEU A 195 25.55 0.90 -2.07
CA LEU A 195 26.22 1.78 -3.02
C LEU A 195 25.24 2.59 -3.87
N HIS A 196 24.12 1.95 -4.31
CA HIS A 196 23.04 2.66 -5.01
C HIS A 196 22.35 3.68 -4.10
N ALA A 197 22.19 3.38 -2.81
CA ALA A 197 21.66 4.33 -1.84
C ALA A 197 22.59 5.55 -1.69
N LEU A 198 23.89 5.34 -1.59
CA LEU A 198 24.88 6.40 -1.53
C LEU A 198 24.87 7.26 -2.81
N ALA A 199 24.83 6.61 -3.98
CA ALA A 199 24.73 7.30 -5.27
C ALA A 199 23.47 8.18 -5.35
N LEU A 200 22.32 7.66 -4.88
CA LEU A 200 21.08 8.42 -4.83
C LEU A 200 21.18 9.62 -3.86
N MET A 201 21.76 9.42 -2.68
CA MET A 201 21.95 10.50 -1.71
C MET A 201 22.86 11.62 -2.28
N LEU A 202 23.99 11.26 -2.90
CA LEU A 202 24.88 12.21 -3.55
C LEU A 202 24.18 12.94 -4.71
N PHE A 203 23.46 12.20 -5.53
CA PHE A 203 22.69 12.78 -6.62
C PHE A 203 21.66 13.78 -6.11
N MET A 204 20.87 13.43 -5.08
CA MET A 204 19.88 14.31 -4.48
C MET A 204 20.51 15.54 -3.80
N ALA A 205 21.71 15.42 -3.26
CA ALA A 205 22.44 16.57 -2.68
C ALA A 205 22.90 17.55 -3.75
N LEU A 206 23.39 17.04 -4.89
CA LEU A 206 23.89 17.83 -6.03
C LEU A 206 22.78 18.25 -7.00
N TYR A 207 21.61 17.64 -6.90
CA TYR A 207 20.48 17.90 -7.78
C TYR A 207 20.07 19.37 -7.73
N PRO A 208 19.88 20.02 -8.88
CA PRO A 208 19.55 21.44 -8.94
C PRO A 208 18.28 21.74 -8.14
N PRO A 209 18.15 22.98 -7.64
CA PRO A 209 16.93 23.37 -6.94
C PRO A 209 15.71 23.17 -7.83
N CYS A 210 14.56 22.90 -7.22
CA CYS A 210 13.30 22.75 -7.95
C CYS A 210 13.02 23.99 -8.81
N VAL A 211 12.24 23.82 -9.88
CA VAL A 211 11.91 24.89 -10.83
C VAL A 211 11.49 26.21 -10.15
N PRO A 212 10.63 26.22 -9.11
CA PRO A 212 10.30 27.43 -8.38
C PRO A 212 11.51 28.11 -7.74
N ALA A 213 12.40 27.35 -7.09
CA ALA A 213 13.61 27.93 -6.47
C ALA A 213 14.59 28.45 -7.52
N ALA A 214 14.75 27.77 -8.65
CA ALA A 214 15.59 28.23 -9.74
C ALA A 214 15.09 29.56 -10.36
N ILE A 215 13.78 29.74 -10.45
CA ILE A 215 13.15 30.99 -10.91
C ILE A 215 13.43 32.11 -9.90
N MET A 216 13.28 31.85 -8.60
CA MET A 216 13.49 32.84 -7.54
C MET A 216 14.96 33.33 -7.44
N VAL A 217 15.91 32.47 -7.76
CA VAL A 217 17.35 32.84 -7.75
C VAL A 217 17.72 33.70 -8.97
N LYS A 218 16.96 33.60 -10.07
CA LYS A 218 17.22 34.34 -11.32
C LYS A 218 16.58 35.73 -11.35
N THR A 219 15.65 36.01 -10.44
CA THR A 219 15.02 37.34 -10.28
C THR A 219 15.76 38.15 -9.23
#